data_cb501c47427344fedd53e8203ae81d8f
#
_entry.id   cb501c47427344fedd53e8203ae81d8f
#
_cell.length_a   1.000
_cell.length_b   1.000
_cell.length_c   1.000
_cell.angle_alpha   90.00
_cell.angle_beta   90.00
_cell.angle_gamma   90.00
#
_symmetry.space_group_name_H-M   'P 1'
#
loop_
_entity.id
_entity.type
_entity.pdbx_description
1 polymer ?
#
loop_
_entity_poly.entity_id
_entity_poly.type
_entity_poly.pdbx_seq_one_letter_code
_entity_poly.pdbx_strand_id
1 'polypeptide(L)'
;MGRTRGNLRLFVAVYPPPEIARALLETLGGLQLPPHRLVGSDQVHLTLHFIGDTLVTGLEAAIETVQRSAGGLPPFELLPRRVISLPQRGRARLVAAETDSPPTLIELQRRLATRLARQPRRTPSDRFRPHLTLCRFKAPAAIPAVDLSIAVPSFAVPRIVLMRSTLASGGAQHDEVASCPLVAV
;
A
#
# COMPACT_ATOMS: atom_id res chain seq x y z
N MET A 1 -38.01 -0.56 -3.75
CA MET A 1 -36.66 -0.41 -4.29
C MET A 1 -35.67 -0.73 -3.18
N GLY A 2 -35.13 -1.95 -3.16
CA GLY A 2 -34.18 -2.39 -2.14
C GLY A 2 -32.82 -1.75 -2.37
N ARG A 3 -32.40 -0.83 -1.49
CA ARG A 3 -31.03 -0.31 -1.46
C ARG A 3 -30.12 -1.45 -1.01
N THR A 4 -29.34 -1.98 -1.94
CA THR A 4 -28.28 -2.95 -1.68
C THR A 4 -27.32 -2.34 -0.63
N ARG A 5 -27.37 -2.84 0.61
CA ARG A 5 -26.38 -2.51 1.66
C ARG A 5 -25.08 -3.25 1.33
N GLY A 6 -24.41 -2.81 0.27
CA GLY A 6 -23.09 -3.32 -0.08
C GLY A 6 -22.03 -2.66 0.79
N ASN A 7 -21.15 -3.46 1.41
CA ASN A 7 -19.92 -2.95 2.01
C ASN A 7 -18.82 -2.89 0.96
N LEU A 8 -18.11 -1.78 0.91
CA LEU A 8 -16.92 -1.57 0.09
C LEU A 8 -15.70 -1.71 0.99
N ARG A 9 -14.75 -2.54 0.62
CA ARG A 9 -13.47 -2.60 1.32
C ARG A 9 -12.50 -1.60 0.70
N LEU A 10 -12.23 -0.51 1.41
CA LEU A 10 -11.48 0.63 0.90
C LEU A 10 -10.09 0.75 1.52
N PHE A 11 -9.15 1.24 0.73
CA PHE A 11 -7.81 1.62 1.18
C PHE A 11 -7.25 2.75 0.32
N VAL A 12 -6.29 3.51 0.87
CA VAL A 12 -5.58 4.58 0.17
C VAL A 12 -4.19 4.10 -0.16
N ALA A 13 -3.74 4.32 -1.39
CA ALA A 13 -2.47 3.81 -1.90
C ALA A 13 -1.75 4.77 -2.86
N VAL A 14 -0.47 4.44 -3.07
CA VAL A 14 0.38 4.95 -4.15
C VAL A 14 0.77 3.78 -5.03
N TYR A 15 0.70 3.96 -6.34
CA TYR A 15 1.14 2.99 -7.33
C TYR A 15 2.41 3.49 -8.03
N PRO A 16 3.46 2.67 -8.12
CA PRO A 16 4.63 3.01 -8.91
C PRO A 16 4.31 2.93 -10.41
N PRO A 17 5.08 3.58 -11.27
CA PRO A 17 5.03 3.35 -12.71
C PRO A 17 5.23 1.86 -13.07
N PRO A 18 4.64 1.36 -14.17
CA PRO A 18 4.70 -0.06 -14.53
C PRO A 18 6.12 -0.61 -14.69
N GLU A 19 7.06 0.19 -15.18
CA GLU A 19 8.48 -0.19 -15.30
C GLU A 19 9.14 -0.38 -13.93
N ILE A 20 8.82 0.47 -12.96
CA ILE A 20 9.32 0.33 -11.58
C ILE A 20 8.72 -0.92 -10.92
N ALA A 21 7.41 -1.14 -11.09
CA ALA A 21 6.75 -2.33 -10.57
C ALA A 21 7.38 -3.62 -11.11
N ARG A 22 7.69 -3.68 -12.41
CA ARG A 22 8.36 -4.82 -13.04
C ARG A 22 9.77 -5.00 -12.52
N ALA A 23 10.58 -3.94 -12.47
CA ALA A 23 11.94 -4.00 -11.92
C ALA A 23 11.97 -4.50 -10.47
N LEU A 24 10.99 -4.09 -9.65
CA LEU A 24 10.84 -4.58 -8.28
C LEU A 24 10.51 -6.08 -8.23
N LEU A 25 9.61 -6.55 -9.08
CA LEU A 25 9.24 -7.98 -9.13
C LEU A 25 10.42 -8.86 -9.61
N GLU A 26 11.24 -8.36 -10.52
CA GLU A 26 12.43 -9.05 -11.01
C GLU A 26 13.48 -9.30 -9.91
N THR A 27 13.50 -8.45 -8.86
CA THR A 27 14.41 -8.65 -7.72
C THR A 27 14.16 -9.95 -6.95
N LEU A 28 12.98 -10.55 -7.12
CA LEU A 28 12.63 -11.82 -6.48
C LEU A 28 13.28 -13.05 -7.18
N GLY A 29 13.71 -12.90 -8.44
CA GLY A 29 14.20 -14.03 -9.25
C GLY A 29 15.43 -14.74 -8.69
N GLY A 30 16.24 -14.07 -7.86
CA GLY A 30 17.40 -14.65 -7.18
C GLY A 30 17.11 -15.23 -5.79
N LEU A 31 15.87 -15.15 -5.30
CA LEU A 31 15.50 -15.54 -3.95
C LEU A 31 14.88 -16.95 -3.92
N GLN A 32 15.39 -17.81 -3.06
CA GLN A 32 14.76 -19.10 -2.76
C GLN A 32 13.61 -18.91 -1.77
N LEU A 33 12.42 -18.70 -2.29
CA LEU A 33 11.22 -18.44 -1.48
C LEU A 33 10.33 -19.69 -1.39
N PRO A 34 9.64 -19.91 -0.26
CA PRO A 34 8.65 -20.96 -0.12
C PRO A 34 7.49 -20.75 -1.11
N PRO A 35 6.55 -21.71 -1.24
CA PRO A 35 5.39 -21.56 -2.10
C PRO A 35 4.68 -20.22 -1.86
N HIS A 36 4.66 -19.38 -2.88
CA HIS A 36 4.17 -18.02 -2.81
C HIS A 36 3.33 -17.66 -4.04
N ARG A 37 2.67 -16.53 -3.96
CA ARG A 37 1.96 -15.90 -5.04
C ARG A 37 2.55 -14.53 -5.29
N LEU A 38 2.98 -14.29 -6.51
CA LEU A 38 3.40 -12.96 -6.95
C LEU A 38 2.22 -11.99 -6.95
N VAL A 39 2.49 -10.74 -6.64
CA VAL A 39 1.57 -9.63 -6.90
C VAL A 39 1.66 -9.28 -8.38
N GLY A 40 0.54 -9.06 -9.05
CA GLY A 40 0.55 -8.56 -10.43
C GLY A 40 1.24 -7.20 -10.51
N SER A 41 1.95 -6.94 -11.61
CA SER A 41 2.68 -5.67 -11.77
C SER A 41 1.78 -4.44 -11.69
N ASP A 42 0.52 -4.57 -12.13
CA ASP A 42 -0.55 -3.59 -12.03
C ASP A 42 -1.11 -3.43 -10.61
N GLN A 43 -0.77 -4.35 -9.70
CA GLN A 43 -1.25 -4.39 -8.33
C GLN A 43 -0.17 -4.12 -7.28
N VAL A 44 1.08 -3.94 -7.71
CA VAL A 44 2.15 -3.50 -6.81
C VAL A 44 1.86 -2.08 -6.35
N HIS A 45 1.68 -1.90 -5.05
CA HIS A 45 1.37 -0.59 -4.46
C HIS A 45 1.90 -0.45 -3.05
N LEU A 46 2.05 0.80 -2.61
CA LEU A 46 2.30 1.16 -1.22
C LEU A 46 0.97 1.57 -0.57
N THR A 47 0.52 0.83 0.41
CA THR A 47 -0.67 1.19 1.17
C THR A 47 -0.36 2.28 2.18
N LEU A 48 -1.06 3.41 2.07
CA LEU A 48 -0.97 4.52 3.02
C LEU A 48 -1.87 4.30 4.23
N HIS A 49 -3.10 3.84 3.99
CA HIS A 49 -4.08 3.62 5.04
C HIS A 49 -5.16 2.63 4.61
N PHE A 50 -5.49 1.66 5.47
CA PHE A 50 -6.66 0.80 5.30
C PHE A 50 -7.86 1.43 5.98
N ILE A 51 -8.92 1.75 5.21
CA ILE A 51 -10.19 2.24 5.74
C ILE A 51 -11.05 1.06 6.21
N GLY A 52 -10.93 -0.06 5.48
CA GLY A 52 -11.72 -1.28 5.74
C GLY A 52 -13.14 -1.19 5.20
N ASP A 53 -14.06 -1.97 5.78
CA ASP A 53 -15.44 -2.08 5.32
C ASP A 53 -16.17 -0.75 5.54
N THR A 54 -16.69 -0.19 4.45
CA THR A 54 -17.38 1.10 4.40
C THR A 54 -18.71 0.89 3.68
N LEU A 55 -19.79 1.40 4.25
CA LEU A 55 -21.09 1.39 3.57
C LEU A 55 -21.02 2.24 2.29
N VAL A 56 -21.72 1.82 1.25
CA VAL A 56 -21.80 2.60 -0.01
C VAL A 56 -22.22 4.05 0.26
N THR A 57 -23.10 4.27 1.24
CA THR A 57 -23.53 5.63 1.66
C THR A 57 -22.43 6.46 2.31
N GLY A 58 -21.33 5.83 2.74
CA GLY A 58 -20.16 6.51 3.34
C GLY A 58 -19.04 6.79 2.34
N LEU A 59 -19.22 6.41 1.06
CA LEU A 59 -18.17 6.52 0.05
C LEU A 59 -17.77 7.98 -0.20
N GLU A 60 -18.72 8.87 -0.40
CA GLU A 60 -18.46 10.30 -0.64
C GLU A 60 -17.68 10.95 0.51
N ALA A 61 -18.07 10.66 1.75
CA ALA A 61 -17.37 11.16 2.92
C ALA A 61 -15.92 10.61 3.01
N ALA A 62 -15.68 9.36 2.56
CA ALA A 62 -14.35 8.81 2.48
C ALA A 62 -13.51 9.53 1.41
N ILE A 63 -14.08 9.76 0.21
CA ILE A 63 -13.43 10.50 -0.88
C ILE A 63 -13.02 11.90 -0.39
N GLU A 64 -13.96 12.68 0.15
CA GLU A 64 -13.68 14.03 0.67
C GLU A 64 -12.57 14.03 1.73
N THR A 65 -12.58 13.03 2.62
CA THR A 65 -11.58 12.92 3.68
C THR A 65 -10.19 12.64 3.12
N VAL A 66 -10.09 11.80 2.09
CA VAL A 66 -8.82 11.52 1.39
C VAL A 66 -8.34 12.78 0.66
N GLN A 67 -9.21 13.49 -0.06
CA GLN A 67 -8.90 14.74 -0.74
C GLN A 67 -8.38 15.80 0.23
N ARG A 68 -9.07 16.01 1.36
CA ARG A 68 -8.62 16.94 2.42
C ARG A 68 -7.29 16.53 3.04
N SER A 69 -6.98 15.24 3.06
CA SER A 69 -5.69 14.76 3.59
C SER A 69 -4.54 15.03 2.63
N ALA A 70 -4.79 14.97 1.32
CA ALA A 70 -3.83 15.28 0.26
C ALA A 70 -3.63 16.79 0.05
N GLY A 71 -4.65 17.59 0.34
CA GLY A 71 -4.66 19.03 0.08
C GLY A 71 -3.48 19.78 0.69
N GLY A 72 -2.81 20.62 -0.11
CA GLY A 72 -1.67 21.43 0.30
C GLY A 72 -0.36 20.65 0.49
N LEU A 73 -0.31 19.38 0.09
CA LEU A 73 0.94 18.60 0.09
C LEU A 73 1.54 18.56 -1.32
N PRO A 74 2.83 18.87 -1.48
CA PRO A 74 3.49 18.79 -2.78
C PRO A 74 3.66 17.33 -3.22
N PRO A 75 3.80 17.09 -4.54
CA PRO A 75 4.34 15.85 -5.06
C PRO A 75 5.68 15.52 -4.40
N PHE A 76 6.00 14.23 -4.30
CA PHE A 76 7.27 13.77 -3.73
C PHE A 76 7.80 12.58 -4.51
N GLU A 77 9.03 12.19 -4.23
CA GLU A 77 9.65 11.00 -4.78
C GLU A 77 9.72 9.89 -3.73
N LEU A 78 9.62 8.64 -4.19
CA LEU A 78 9.87 7.44 -3.42
C LEU A 78 11.05 6.68 -4.01
N LEU A 79 12.00 6.33 -3.16
CA LEU A 79 13.15 5.51 -3.51
C LEU A 79 13.01 4.11 -2.88
N PRO A 80 12.80 3.05 -3.67
CA PRO A 80 12.93 1.68 -3.19
C PRO A 80 14.37 1.41 -2.77
N ARG A 81 14.59 0.94 -1.53
CA ARG A 81 15.94 0.79 -0.97
C ARG A 81 16.37 -0.66 -0.86
N ARG A 82 15.46 -1.52 -0.44
CA ARG A 82 15.79 -2.93 -0.20
C ARG A 82 14.56 -3.82 -0.25
N VAL A 83 14.77 -5.06 -0.60
CA VAL A 83 13.77 -6.12 -0.50
C VAL A 83 13.89 -6.79 0.86
N ILE A 84 12.77 -6.93 1.55
CA ILE A 84 12.69 -7.48 2.91
C ILE A 84 11.58 -8.50 3.03
N SER A 85 11.76 -9.48 3.92
CA SER A 85 10.65 -10.34 4.37
C SER A 85 9.89 -9.69 5.52
N LEU A 86 8.57 -9.82 5.55
CA LEU A 86 7.72 -9.29 6.62
C LEU A 86 6.79 -10.36 7.21
N PRO A 87 6.60 -10.37 8.55
CA PRO A 87 7.38 -9.63 9.53
C PRO A 87 8.86 -10.06 9.52
N GLN A 88 9.76 -9.17 9.93
CA GLN A 88 11.21 -9.46 9.96
C GLN A 88 11.59 -10.44 11.08
N ARG A 89 10.73 -10.58 12.10
CA ARG A 89 10.90 -11.55 13.19
C ARG A 89 9.76 -12.55 13.17
N GLY A 90 10.09 -13.81 13.42
CA GLY A 90 9.12 -14.89 13.39
C GLY A 90 8.87 -15.43 11.98
N ARG A 91 7.67 -15.94 11.73
CA ARG A 91 7.31 -16.55 10.45
C ARG A 91 6.92 -15.47 9.45
N ALA A 92 7.68 -15.34 8.37
CA ALA A 92 7.40 -14.39 7.31
C ALA A 92 6.10 -14.76 6.55
N ARG A 93 5.39 -13.74 6.09
CA ARG A 93 4.13 -13.88 5.34
C ARG A 93 4.22 -13.32 3.93
N LEU A 94 5.18 -12.45 3.69
CA LEU A 94 5.35 -11.77 2.41
C LEU A 94 6.80 -11.29 2.22
N VAL A 95 7.12 -10.96 0.99
CA VAL A 95 8.31 -10.18 0.64
C VAL A 95 7.85 -8.87 0.03
N ALA A 96 8.52 -7.79 0.38
CA ALA A 96 8.20 -6.44 -0.05
C ALA A 96 9.46 -5.62 -0.33
N ALA A 97 9.34 -4.62 -1.18
CA ALA A 97 10.33 -3.57 -1.32
C ALA A 97 10.03 -2.44 -0.32
N GLU A 98 10.95 -2.21 0.61
CA GLU A 98 10.90 -1.08 1.53
C GLU A 98 11.40 0.17 0.81
N THR A 99 10.69 1.29 0.98
CA THR A 99 11.09 2.59 0.43
C THR A 99 11.67 3.49 1.53
N ASP A 100 12.27 4.59 1.11
CA ASP A 100 12.51 5.71 2.01
C ASP A 100 11.20 6.30 2.55
N SER A 101 11.34 7.30 3.41
CA SER A 101 10.20 7.91 4.11
C SER A 101 10.30 9.44 4.03
N PRO A 102 10.07 10.03 2.84
CA PRO A 102 10.11 11.49 2.71
C PRO A 102 9.09 12.17 3.62
N PRO A 103 9.37 13.40 4.11
CA PRO A 103 8.49 14.10 5.05
C PRO A 103 7.04 14.22 4.58
N THR A 104 6.81 14.47 3.28
CA THR A 104 5.48 14.56 2.69
C THR A 104 4.70 13.24 2.82
N LEU A 105 5.35 12.09 2.60
CA LEU A 105 4.73 10.78 2.79
C LEU A 105 4.29 10.57 4.24
N ILE A 106 5.16 10.90 5.18
CA ILE A 106 4.88 10.74 6.62
C ILE A 106 3.73 11.65 7.05
N GLU A 107 3.73 12.90 6.62
CA GLU A 107 2.65 13.85 6.94
C GLU A 107 1.32 13.41 6.32
N LEU A 108 1.33 12.97 5.07
CA LEU A 108 0.16 12.44 4.39
C LEU A 108 -0.42 11.23 5.15
N GLN A 109 0.43 10.28 5.50
CA GLN A 109 0.02 9.09 6.24
C GLN A 109 -0.55 9.47 7.62
N ARG A 110 0.08 10.42 8.31
CA ARG A 110 -0.40 10.95 9.59
C ARG A 110 -1.80 11.58 9.46
N ARG A 111 -2.02 12.41 8.42
CA ARG A 111 -3.33 13.03 8.16
C ARG A 111 -4.40 11.99 7.88
N LEU A 112 -4.09 11.01 7.02
CA LEU A 112 -5.01 9.91 6.72
C LEU A 112 -5.34 9.10 7.98
N ALA A 113 -4.32 8.71 8.74
CA ALA A 113 -4.51 7.94 9.98
C ALA A 113 -5.36 8.68 11.00
N THR A 114 -5.18 10.01 11.15
CA THR A 114 -5.95 10.82 12.10
C THR A 114 -7.40 10.99 11.65
N ARG A 115 -7.64 11.28 10.37
CA ARG A 115 -8.98 11.60 9.85
C ARG A 115 -9.86 10.38 9.56
N LEU A 116 -9.23 9.22 9.22
CA LEU A 116 -9.93 7.99 8.85
C LEU A 116 -9.94 6.94 9.98
N ALA A 117 -9.28 7.23 11.13
CA ALA A 117 -9.26 6.29 12.24
C ALA A 117 -10.67 6.10 12.80
N ARG A 118 -11.17 4.86 12.75
CA ARG A 118 -12.43 4.46 13.42
C ARG A 118 -12.22 4.15 14.91
N GLN A 119 -10.96 3.87 15.29
CA GLN A 119 -10.55 3.62 16.68
C GLN A 119 -9.14 4.16 16.92
N PRO A 120 -8.82 4.65 18.12
CA PRO A 120 -7.46 5.05 18.46
C PRO A 120 -6.50 3.87 18.32
N ARG A 121 -5.32 4.10 17.74
CA ARG A 121 -4.25 3.08 17.70
C ARG A 121 -3.86 2.70 19.11
N ARG A 122 -3.94 1.42 19.45
CA ARG A 122 -3.70 0.90 20.80
C ARG A 122 -2.25 0.58 21.12
N THR A 123 -1.34 0.54 20.12
CA THR A 123 0.04 0.09 20.38
C THR A 123 1.09 0.91 19.59
N PRO A 124 2.27 1.18 20.22
CA PRO A 124 3.42 1.81 19.54
C PRO A 124 4.05 0.95 18.42
N SER A 125 3.68 -0.33 18.33
CA SER A 125 4.19 -1.27 17.31
C SER A 125 3.64 -1.01 15.89
N ASP A 126 2.59 -0.20 15.77
CA ASP A 126 1.99 0.17 14.48
C ASP A 126 2.71 1.35 13.81
N ARG A 127 4.04 1.38 13.86
CA ARG A 127 4.79 2.35 13.08
C ARG A 127 4.55 2.08 11.60
N PHE A 128 4.08 3.10 10.89
CA PHE A 128 3.98 3.06 9.44
C PHE A 128 5.35 2.75 8.85
N ARG A 129 5.40 1.67 8.10
CA ARG A 129 6.59 1.22 7.38
C ARG A 129 6.25 1.21 5.89
N PRO A 130 6.72 2.19 5.12
CA PRO A 130 6.38 2.26 3.71
C PRO A 130 7.03 1.12 2.94
N HIS A 131 6.20 0.32 2.28
CA HIS A 131 6.65 -0.83 1.50
C HIS A 131 5.67 -1.16 0.37
N LEU A 132 6.21 -1.72 -0.71
CA LEU A 132 5.47 -2.26 -1.85
C LEU A 132 5.51 -3.79 -1.76
N THR A 133 4.37 -4.43 -1.56
CA THR A 133 4.31 -5.90 -1.48
C THR A 133 4.58 -6.50 -2.86
N LEU A 134 5.52 -7.45 -2.93
CA LEU A 134 5.92 -8.12 -4.17
C LEU A 134 5.37 -9.55 -4.28
N CYS A 135 5.37 -10.29 -3.17
CA CYS A 135 4.73 -11.60 -3.12
C CYS A 135 4.16 -11.90 -1.73
N ARG A 136 3.23 -12.85 -1.68
CA ARG A 136 2.66 -13.36 -0.41
C ARG A 136 2.84 -14.87 -0.35
N PHE A 137 3.28 -15.37 0.80
CA PHE A 137 3.40 -16.81 1.03
C PHE A 137 2.03 -17.45 1.20
N LYS A 138 1.86 -18.67 0.69
CA LYS A 138 0.64 -19.45 0.87
C LYS A 138 0.33 -19.76 2.33
N ALA A 139 1.40 -19.93 3.14
CA ALA A 139 1.35 -20.06 4.59
C ALA A 139 2.54 -19.32 5.23
N PRO A 140 2.40 -18.83 6.48
CA PRO A 140 3.54 -18.24 7.18
C PRO A 140 4.73 -19.20 7.23
N ALA A 141 5.90 -18.78 6.81
CA ALA A 141 7.10 -19.64 6.65
C ALA A 141 8.25 -19.17 7.54
N ALA A 142 8.95 -20.12 8.15
CA ALA A 142 10.25 -19.88 8.77
C ALA A 142 11.30 -19.90 7.66
N ILE A 143 11.75 -18.72 7.26
CA ILE A 143 12.80 -18.51 6.24
C ILE A 143 13.91 -17.66 6.84
N PRO A 144 15.15 -17.72 6.30
CA PRO A 144 16.15 -16.71 6.58
C PRO A 144 15.58 -15.31 6.30
N ALA A 145 15.92 -14.34 7.13
CA ALA A 145 15.48 -12.97 6.91
C ALA A 145 16.00 -12.48 5.55
N VAL A 146 15.07 -12.10 4.68
CA VAL A 146 15.44 -11.41 3.44
C VAL A 146 15.70 -9.96 3.80
N ASP A 147 16.88 -9.46 3.45
CA ASP A 147 17.27 -8.07 3.58
C ASP A 147 18.33 -7.79 2.49
N LEU A 148 17.87 -7.44 1.29
CA LEU A 148 18.69 -7.27 0.10
C LEU A 148 18.59 -5.84 -0.40
N SER A 149 19.70 -5.11 -0.45
CA SER A 149 19.77 -3.79 -1.10
C SER A 149 19.51 -3.92 -2.60
N ILE A 150 18.73 -3.01 -3.15
CA ILE A 150 18.35 -2.99 -4.57
C ILE A 150 18.69 -1.65 -5.21
N ALA A 151 18.97 -1.68 -6.52
CA ALA A 151 19.26 -0.51 -7.34
C ALA A 151 18.09 -0.22 -8.30
N VAL A 152 16.88 -0.05 -7.75
CA VAL A 152 15.70 0.37 -8.52
C VAL A 152 15.59 1.89 -8.42
N PRO A 153 15.36 2.62 -9.54
CA PRO A 153 15.26 4.08 -9.53
C PRO A 153 14.13 4.59 -8.62
N SER A 154 14.26 5.84 -8.15
CA SER A 154 13.15 6.57 -7.55
C SER A 154 12.04 6.82 -8.56
N PHE A 155 10.84 7.07 -8.06
CA PHE A 155 9.69 7.43 -8.87
C PHE A 155 8.87 8.53 -8.23
N ALA A 156 8.33 9.41 -9.07
CA ALA A 156 7.49 10.50 -8.63
C ALA A 156 6.11 10.02 -8.17
N VAL A 157 5.59 10.64 -7.13
CA VAL A 157 4.24 10.45 -6.59
C VAL A 157 3.47 11.76 -6.74
N PRO A 158 2.82 11.99 -7.90
CA PRO A 158 2.03 13.20 -8.15
C PRO A 158 0.61 13.12 -7.57
N ARG A 159 0.14 11.92 -7.21
CA ARG A 159 -1.21 11.68 -6.73
C ARG A 159 -1.28 10.47 -5.80
N ILE A 160 -2.32 10.42 -4.99
CA ILE A 160 -2.72 9.22 -4.27
C ILE A 160 -4.07 8.73 -4.79
N VAL A 161 -4.38 7.47 -4.57
CA VAL A 161 -5.64 6.87 -5.03
C VAL A 161 -6.40 6.22 -3.89
N LEU A 162 -7.72 6.40 -3.91
CA LEU A 162 -8.65 5.61 -3.10
C LEU A 162 -9.06 4.38 -3.91
N MET A 163 -8.83 3.21 -3.35
CA MET A 163 -9.05 1.93 -4.02
C MET A 163 -10.14 1.12 -3.33
N ARG A 164 -10.93 0.41 -4.11
CA ARG A 164 -11.80 -0.67 -3.65
C ARG A 164 -11.09 -2.01 -3.83
N SER A 165 -11.11 -2.84 -2.81
CA SER A 165 -10.61 -4.21 -2.88
C SER A 165 -11.76 -5.20 -2.95
N THR A 166 -11.77 -6.04 -3.96
CA THR A 166 -12.72 -7.14 -4.15
C THR A 166 -11.96 -8.47 -4.05
N LEU A 167 -12.46 -9.41 -3.26
CA LEU A 167 -11.87 -10.73 -3.15
C LEU A 167 -12.36 -11.60 -4.32
N ALA A 168 -11.45 -12.07 -5.15
CA ALA A 168 -11.69 -13.03 -6.22
C ALA A 168 -10.96 -14.34 -5.95
N SER A 169 -11.32 -15.41 -6.63
CA SER A 169 -10.66 -16.73 -6.53
C SER A 169 -9.17 -16.66 -6.85
N GLY A 170 -8.78 -15.74 -7.74
CA GLY A 170 -7.40 -15.40 -8.09
C GLY A 170 -6.71 -14.45 -7.10
N GLY A 171 -7.34 -13.93 -6.03
CA GLY A 171 -6.87 -12.99 -5.02
C GLY A 171 -7.60 -11.66 -5.04
N ALA A 172 -7.11 -10.69 -4.29
CA ALA A 172 -7.71 -9.38 -4.26
C ALA A 172 -7.50 -8.66 -5.60
N GLN A 173 -8.58 -8.13 -6.16
CA GLN A 173 -8.57 -7.19 -7.27
C GLN A 173 -8.83 -5.79 -6.73
N HIS A 174 -8.19 -4.81 -7.33
CA HIS A 174 -8.28 -3.42 -6.88
C HIS A 174 -8.81 -2.55 -8.01
N ASP A 175 -9.87 -1.79 -7.71
CA ASP A 175 -10.47 -0.83 -8.64
C ASP A 175 -10.26 0.59 -8.08
N GLU A 176 -9.82 1.52 -8.92
CA GLU A 176 -9.69 2.93 -8.53
C GLU A 176 -11.09 3.55 -8.35
N VAL A 177 -11.33 4.16 -7.20
CA VAL A 177 -12.58 4.85 -6.85
C VAL A 177 -12.42 6.35 -7.02
N ALA A 178 -11.29 6.88 -6.60
CA ALA A 178 -10.99 8.30 -6.73
C ALA A 178 -9.48 8.53 -6.80
N SER A 179 -9.09 9.54 -7.59
CA SER A 179 -7.72 10.05 -7.69
C SER A 179 -7.63 11.41 -7.01
N CYS A 180 -6.61 11.60 -6.18
CA CYS A 180 -6.39 12.82 -5.44
C CYS A 180 -4.98 13.37 -5.76
N PRO A 181 -4.86 14.44 -6.57
CA PRO A 181 -3.57 15.02 -6.89
C PRO A 181 -2.92 15.64 -5.64
N LEU A 182 -1.60 15.61 -5.61
CA LEU A 182 -0.79 16.33 -4.65
C LEU A 182 -0.39 17.66 -5.29
N VAL A 183 -0.75 18.75 -4.66
CA VAL A 183 -0.50 20.11 -5.16
C VAL A 183 -0.09 20.98 -3.99
N ALA A 184 1.10 21.59 -4.10
CA ALA A 184 1.53 22.61 -3.16
C ALA A 184 0.59 23.82 -3.25
N VAL A 185 0.27 24.43 -2.12
CA VAL A 185 -0.43 25.72 -2.02
C VAL A 185 0.58 26.85 -2.08
#